data_f8baf3a0ef0a3b721e54fa51182096ab
#
_entry.id   f8baf3a0ef0a3b721e54fa51182096ab
#
_cell.length_a   1.000
_cell.length_b   1.000
_cell.length_c   1.000
_cell.angle_alpha   90.00
_cell.angle_beta   90.00
_cell.angle_gamma   90.00
#
_symmetry.space_group_name_H-M   'P 1'
#
loop_
_entity.id
_entity.type
_entity.pdbx_description
1 polymer ?
#
loop_
_entity_poly.entity_id
_entity_poly.type
_entity_poly.pdbx_seq_one_letter_code
_entity_poly.pdbx_strand_id
1 'polypeptide(L)'
;MRKKLKIAASILCLTLAGSVLAGCGKEEKTVSTDGSTSMEKVIGALGEQFEADNEGVKFTYNPTGSGTGITAVSDGICDIGLSSRALKDEEKSKGLKETILAYDGIAINNENTIDDLSLDDIAKIYTGEIKNWSELGGADAEIVVIGREAGSGTRDGFESITKTEKKCVYRQELTSTGDVITTVSSNPDAIGYASLASVKETVKAVSVDGVTPSEETVKDGSYKIQRPFVLVTKEGTKLSETAQKFFDYATSSAAGAIISKAGAVPAN
;
A
#
# COMPACT_ATOMS: atom_id res chain seq x y z
N MET A 1 59.58 23.10 -64.76
CA MET A 1 60.03 23.58 -63.50
C MET A 1 59.03 23.13 -62.44
N ARG A 2 59.27 22.07 -61.72
CA ARG A 2 58.39 21.60 -60.60
C ARG A 2 59.34 21.08 -59.53
N LYS A 3 59.44 21.84 -58.41
CA LYS A 3 60.18 21.43 -57.22
C LYS A 3 59.35 20.45 -56.42
N LYS A 4 59.88 19.28 -56.16
CA LYS A 4 59.34 18.23 -55.33
C LYS A 4 59.74 18.54 -53.89
N LEU A 5 58.75 18.78 -53.05
CA LEU A 5 58.89 18.94 -51.57
C LEU A 5 58.76 17.58 -50.91
N LYS A 6 59.78 17.08 -50.25
CA LYS A 6 59.77 15.84 -49.48
C LYS A 6 59.33 16.16 -48.10
N ILE A 7 58.18 15.65 -47.66
CA ILE A 7 57.71 15.73 -46.31
C ILE A 7 58.19 14.47 -45.55
N ALA A 8 59.05 14.68 -44.60
CA ALA A 8 59.49 13.65 -43.65
C ALA A 8 58.36 13.43 -42.60
N ALA A 9 57.83 12.22 -42.54
CA ALA A 9 56.89 11.82 -41.50
C ALA A 9 57.64 11.40 -40.25
N SER A 10 57.56 12.23 -39.20
CA SER A 10 58.04 11.86 -37.87
C SER A 10 56.92 11.10 -37.17
N ILE A 11 57.14 9.82 -36.89
CA ILE A 11 56.25 9.00 -36.07
C ILE A 11 56.51 9.32 -34.61
N LEU A 12 55.55 10.02 -33.98
CA LEU A 12 55.54 10.26 -32.57
C LEU A 12 54.66 9.18 -31.92
N CYS A 13 55.28 8.19 -31.29
CA CYS A 13 54.62 7.19 -30.46
C CYS A 13 54.09 7.87 -29.18
N LEU A 14 52.80 8.18 -29.17
CA LEU A 14 52.11 8.59 -27.98
C LEU A 14 51.67 7.31 -27.23
N THR A 15 52.37 6.96 -26.18
CA THR A 15 51.94 5.95 -25.21
C THR A 15 50.78 6.53 -24.39
N LEU A 16 49.53 6.17 -24.79
CA LEU A 16 48.35 6.41 -23.96
C LEU A 16 48.40 5.47 -22.74
N ALA A 17 48.91 5.99 -21.61
CA ALA A 17 48.68 5.35 -20.32
C ALA A 17 47.20 5.39 -20.04
N GLY A 18 46.52 4.24 -20.28
CA GLY A 18 45.12 4.04 -19.90
C GLY A 18 44.97 4.14 -18.38
N SER A 19 44.56 5.30 -17.91
CA SER A 19 44.04 5.44 -16.56
C SER A 19 42.71 4.69 -16.49
N VAL A 20 42.75 3.43 -16.06
CA VAL A 20 41.57 2.73 -15.61
C VAL A 20 41.06 3.50 -14.38
N LEU A 21 40.16 4.44 -14.60
CA LEU A 21 39.30 4.97 -13.55
C LEU A 21 38.44 3.78 -13.08
N ALA A 22 38.95 3.06 -12.09
CA ALA A 22 38.10 2.25 -11.22
C ALA A 22 37.14 3.21 -10.54
N GLY A 23 36.03 3.50 -11.21
CA GLY A 23 34.87 4.09 -10.59
C GLY A 23 34.39 3.11 -9.54
N CYS A 24 34.81 3.30 -8.29
CA CYS A 24 34.04 2.82 -7.16
C CYS A 24 32.68 3.51 -7.24
N GLY A 25 31.74 2.96 -8.02
CA GLY A 25 30.34 3.20 -7.84
C GLY A 25 30.04 2.74 -6.43
N LYS A 26 29.83 3.66 -5.48
CA LYS A 26 29.12 3.33 -4.25
C LYS A 26 27.81 2.75 -4.74
N GLU A 27 27.59 1.45 -4.53
CA GLU A 27 26.25 0.88 -4.70
C GLU A 27 25.32 1.77 -3.87
N GLU A 28 24.37 2.40 -4.54
CA GLU A 28 23.35 3.15 -3.83
C GLU A 28 22.62 2.14 -2.95
N LYS A 29 22.72 2.35 -1.65
CA LYS A 29 22.03 1.54 -0.65
C LYS A 29 20.56 1.94 -0.67
N THR A 30 19.81 1.44 -1.64
CA THR A 30 18.39 1.77 -1.82
C THR A 30 17.51 0.61 -1.42
N VAL A 31 16.31 0.93 -0.95
CA VAL A 31 15.17 0.02 -0.80
C VAL A 31 14.01 0.65 -1.54
N SER A 32 13.47 -0.05 -2.53
CA SER A 32 12.32 0.41 -3.31
C SER A 32 11.08 -0.42 -3.01
N THR A 33 9.99 0.26 -2.65
CA THR A 33 8.69 -0.36 -2.39
C THR A 33 7.61 0.29 -3.22
N ASP A 34 6.63 -0.50 -3.66
CA ASP A 34 5.53 -0.05 -4.49
C ASP A 34 4.22 -0.74 -4.06
N GLY A 35 3.09 -0.05 -4.07
CA GLY A 35 1.80 -0.69 -3.90
C GLY A 35 0.80 0.02 -3.00
N SER A 36 0.24 -0.71 -2.06
CA SER A 36 -0.94 -0.34 -1.28
C SER A 36 -0.87 1.03 -0.62
N THR A 37 -1.77 1.93 -1.00
CA THR A 37 -1.94 3.26 -0.37
C THR A 37 -2.44 3.19 1.07
N SER A 38 -3.03 2.07 1.50
CA SER A 38 -3.45 1.85 2.88
C SER A 38 -2.28 1.60 3.84
N MET A 39 -1.14 1.17 3.29
CA MET A 39 0.07 0.88 4.09
C MET A 39 0.95 2.11 4.30
N GLU A 40 0.59 3.28 3.76
CA GLU A 40 1.41 4.49 3.74
C GLU A 40 1.99 4.85 5.11
N LYS A 41 1.15 4.91 6.16
CA LYS A 41 1.62 5.24 7.51
C LYS A 41 2.58 4.21 8.09
N VAL A 42 2.27 2.92 7.90
CA VAL A 42 3.07 1.82 8.43
C VAL A 42 4.41 1.75 7.71
N ILE A 43 4.39 1.74 6.38
CA ILE A 43 5.61 1.63 5.56
C ILE A 43 6.45 2.90 5.64
N GLY A 44 5.82 4.08 5.68
CA GLY A 44 6.54 5.35 5.86
C GLY A 44 7.29 5.37 7.19
N ALA A 45 6.62 5.04 8.30
CA ALA A 45 7.26 5.01 9.61
C ALA A 45 8.40 3.97 9.71
N LEU A 46 8.22 2.78 9.11
CA LEU A 46 9.28 1.76 9.06
C LEU A 46 10.46 2.20 8.19
N GLY A 47 10.18 2.82 7.04
CA GLY A 47 11.21 3.34 6.14
C GLY A 47 12.04 4.46 6.78
N GLU A 48 11.37 5.44 7.40
CA GLU A 48 12.02 6.55 8.13
C GLU A 48 12.92 6.03 9.26
N GLN A 49 12.46 5.09 10.06
CA GLN A 49 13.27 4.49 11.12
C GLN A 49 14.45 3.71 10.55
N PHE A 50 14.21 2.95 9.46
CA PHE A 50 15.28 2.18 8.84
C PHE A 50 16.39 3.08 8.25
N GLU A 51 16.02 4.20 7.62
CA GLU A 51 17.00 5.22 7.16
C GLU A 51 17.78 5.82 8.33
N ALA A 52 17.10 6.14 9.44
CA ALA A 52 17.74 6.70 10.63
C ALA A 52 18.78 5.75 11.25
N ASP A 53 18.48 4.43 11.23
CA ASP A 53 19.36 3.41 11.81
C ASP A 53 20.47 2.94 10.85
N ASN A 54 20.40 3.32 9.55
CA ASN A 54 21.32 2.83 8.51
C ASN A 54 21.85 4.00 7.66
N GLU A 55 22.97 4.58 8.04
CA GLU A 55 23.57 5.74 7.37
C GLU A 55 23.81 5.49 5.87
N GLY A 56 23.34 6.42 5.05
CA GLY A 56 23.48 6.39 3.60
C GLY A 56 22.52 5.46 2.88
N VAL A 57 21.54 4.87 3.59
CA VAL A 57 20.41 4.16 2.96
C VAL A 57 19.36 5.17 2.51
N LYS A 58 18.71 4.90 1.37
CA LYS A 58 17.54 5.61 0.88
C LYS A 58 16.37 4.64 0.73
N PHE A 59 15.29 4.91 1.44
CA PHE A 59 14.03 4.19 1.32
C PHE A 59 13.08 4.94 0.39
N THR A 60 12.40 4.22 -0.49
CA THR A 60 11.39 4.80 -1.39
C THR A 60 10.10 3.99 -1.32
N TYR A 61 8.99 4.71 -1.25
CA TYR A 61 7.65 4.15 -1.30
C TYR A 61 6.84 4.85 -2.38
N ASN A 62 6.24 4.04 -3.26
CA ASN A 62 5.39 4.52 -4.37
C ASN A 62 3.95 4.03 -4.15
N PRO A 63 2.99 4.91 -3.80
CA PRO A 63 1.63 4.52 -3.43
C PRO A 63 0.72 4.32 -4.66
N THR A 64 0.88 3.20 -5.38
CA THR A 64 0.19 2.93 -6.65
C THR A 64 -1.03 2.01 -6.54
N GLY A 65 -1.26 1.42 -5.36
CA GLY A 65 -2.29 0.40 -5.13
C GLY A 65 -1.76 -1.02 -5.17
N SER A 66 -2.45 -1.95 -4.45
CA SER A 66 -1.94 -3.32 -4.23
C SER A 66 -1.69 -4.09 -5.52
N GLY A 67 -2.59 -4.01 -6.50
CA GLY A 67 -2.43 -4.72 -7.77
C GLY A 67 -1.21 -4.26 -8.57
N THR A 68 -0.97 -2.94 -8.59
CA THR A 68 0.20 -2.34 -9.26
C THR A 68 1.49 -2.76 -8.55
N GLY A 69 1.54 -2.69 -7.21
CA GLY A 69 2.71 -3.11 -6.44
C GLY A 69 3.05 -4.60 -6.61
N ILE A 70 2.03 -5.47 -6.65
CA ILE A 70 2.20 -6.89 -6.94
C ILE A 70 2.80 -7.10 -8.34
N THR A 71 2.32 -6.34 -9.32
CA THR A 71 2.88 -6.38 -10.69
C THR A 71 4.30 -5.84 -10.73
N ALA A 72 4.56 -4.71 -10.05
CA ALA A 72 5.88 -4.08 -10.02
C ALA A 72 6.97 -5.01 -9.48
N VAL A 73 6.69 -5.73 -8.38
CA VAL A 73 7.65 -6.73 -7.86
C VAL A 73 7.77 -7.95 -8.78
N SER A 74 6.68 -8.39 -9.40
CA SER A 74 6.70 -9.48 -10.39
C SER A 74 7.61 -9.16 -11.58
N ASP A 75 7.60 -7.92 -12.02
CA ASP A 75 8.39 -7.43 -13.16
C ASP A 75 9.79 -6.95 -12.77
N GLY A 76 10.14 -6.95 -11.48
CA GLY A 76 11.44 -6.51 -10.97
C GLY A 76 11.63 -4.99 -11.01
N ILE A 77 10.54 -4.22 -10.98
CA ILE A 77 10.55 -2.74 -10.96
C ILE A 77 10.83 -2.20 -9.56
N CYS A 78 10.41 -2.93 -8.52
CA CYS A 78 10.73 -2.63 -7.13
C CYS A 78 11.24 -3.88 -6.39
N ASP A 79 11.88 -3.66 -5.24
CA ASP A 79 12.42 -4.74 -4.41
C ASP A 79 11.28 -5.49 -3.69
N ILE A 80 10.33 -4.75 -3.13
CA ILE A 80 9.25 -5.30 -2.30
C ILE A 80 7.91 -4.68 -2.73
N GLY A 81 6.96 -5.54 -3.10
CA GLY A 81 5.59 -5.15 -3.35
C GLY A 81 4.79 -5.04 -2.04
N LEU A 82 3.85 -4.11 -2.00
CA LEU A 82 3.01 -3.86 -0.83
C LEU A 82 1.55 -4.16 -1.17
N SER A 83 0.93 -5.05 -0.41
CA SER A 83 -0.48 -5.36 -0.61
C SER A 83 -1.27 -5.33 0.69
N SER A 84 -2.48 -4.81 0.61
CA SER A 84 -3.45 -4.77 1.70
C SER A 84 -4.54 -5.84 1.53
N ARG A 85 -4.14 -6.96 0.95
CA ARG A 85 -4.84 -8.24 0.87
C ARG A 85 -3.84 -9.37 0.67
N ALA A 86 -4.24 -10.60 0.95
CA ALA A 86 -3.48 -11.78 0.56
C ALA A 86 -3.31 -11.87 -0.96
N LEU A 87 -2.28 -12.57 -1.40
CA LEU A 87 -2.08 -12.89 -2.81
C LEU A 87 -3.14 -13.87 -3.30
N LYS A 88 -3.63 -13.64 -4.51
CA LYS A 88 -4.48 -14.57 -5.23
C LYS A 88 -3.67 -15.78 -5.72
N ASP A 89 -4.33 -16.91 -5.94
CA ASP A 89 -3.64 -18.13 -6.42
C ASP A 89 -2.92 -17.92 -7.75
N GLU A 90 -3.49 -17.10 -8.64
CA GLU A 90 -2.86 -16.72 -9.91
C GLU A 90 -1.59 -15.89 -9.75
N GLU A 91 -1.49 -15.11 -8.66
CA GLU A 91 -0.31 -14.32 -8.32
C GLU A 91 0.76 -15.22 -7.69
N LYS A 92 0.36 -16.13 -6.79
CA LYS A 92 1.25 -17.15 -6.20
C LYS A 92 1.83 -18.08 -7.28
N SER A 93 1.03 -18.46 -8.28
CA SER A 93 1.49 -19.30 -9.40
C SER A 93 2.58 -18.65 -10.27
N LYS A 94 2.74 -17.33 -10.21
CA LYS A 94 3.85 -16.59 -10.85
C LYS A 94 5.13 -16.56 -10.02
N GLY A 95 5.19 -17.31 -8.94
CA GLY A 95 6.34 -17.35 -8.02
C GLY A 95 6.38 -16.16 -7.07
N LEU A 96 5.26 -15.51 -6.80
CA LEU A 96 5.20 -14.46 -5.78
C LEU A 96 4.94 -15.07 -4.40
N LYS A 97 5.63 -14.54 -3.40
CA LYS A 97 5.49 -14.90 -1.99
C LYS A 97 4.99 -13.72 -1.18
N GLU A 98 4.06 -13.99 -0.28
CA GLU A 98 3.58 -13.02 0.70
C GLU A 98 4.14 -13.32 2.08
N THR A 99 4.50 -12.26 2.80
CA THR A 99 4.83 -12.31 4.23
C THR A 99 3.93 -11.32 4.94
N ILE A 100 3.16 -11.79 5.92
CA ILE A 100 2.26 -10.93 6.69
C ILE A 100 3.11 -10.01 7.57
N LEU A 101 2.93 -8.71 7.39
CA LEU A 101 3.56 -7.65 8.17
C LEU A 101 2.70 -7.29 9.38
N ALA A 102 1.40 -7.10 9.13
CA ALA A 102 0.44 -6.63 10.11
C ALA A 102 -0.98 -7.01 9.70
N TYR A 103 -1.93 -6.84 10.63
CA TYR A 103 -3.37 -6.83 10.33
C TYR A 103 -3.92 -5.42 10.49
N ASP A 104 -4.90 -5.07 9.66
CA ASP A 104 -5.54 -3.76 9.64
C ASP A 104 -7.05 -3.91 9.49
N GLY A 105 -7.80 -3.13 10.25
CA GLY A 105 -9.24 -3.00 10.08
C GLY A 105 -9.57 -2.19 8.83
N ILE A 106 -10.67 -2.54 8.15
CA ILE A 106 -11.25 -1.67 7.14
C ILE A 106 -12.40 -0.92 7.81
N ALA A 107 -12.15 0.32 8.20
CA ALA A 107 -13.14 1.16 8.83
C ALA A 107 -14.15 1.68 7.80
N ILE A 108 -15.44 1.47 8.08
CA ILE A 108 -16.53 2.15 7.39
C ILE A 108 -16.62 3.55 7.97
N ASN A 109 -16.74 4.55 7.14
CA ASN A 109 -16.69 5.93 7.60
C ASN A 109 -17.76 6.78 6.92
N ASN A 110 -18.35 7.68 7.72
CA ASN A 110 -19.31 8.70 7.33
C ASN A 110 -19.23 9.92 8.27
N GLU A 111 -19.97 10.98 7.94
CA GLU A 111 -20.10 12.19 8.76
C GLU A 111 -21.56 12.42 9.23
N ASN A 112 -22.47 11.47 8.99
CA ASN A 112 -23.86 11.55 9.42
C ASN A 112 -24.09 11.01 10.85
N THR A 113 -25.35 10.89 11.25
CA THR A 113 -25.74 10.45 12.61
C THR A 113 -25.71 8.93 12.81
N ILE A 114 -25.43 8.13 11.79
CA ILE A 114 -25.38 6.67 11.91
C ILE A 114 -24.05 6.26 12.52
N ASP A 115 -24.10 5.61 13.67
CA ASP A 115 -22.92 5.20 14.46
C ASP A 115 -22.61 3.71 14.36
N ASP A 116 -23.61 2.90 13.97
CA ASP A 116 -23.48 1.46 13.83
C ASP A 116 -24.23 0.98 12.59
N LEU A 117 -23.66 0.02 11.88
CA LEU A 117 -24.27 -0.65 10.74
C LEU A 117 -24.04 -2.15 10.86
N SER A 118 -25.04 -2.96 10.53
CA SER A 118 -24.80 -4.38 10.37
C SER A 118 -23.97 -4.66 9.10
N LEU A 119 -23.25 -5.77 9.09
CA LEU A 119 -22.51 -6.19 7.89
C LEU A 119 -23.46 -6.39 6.68
N ASP A 120 -24.70 -6.81 6.94
CA ASP A 120 -25.75 -6.98 5.93
C ASP A 120 -26.23 -5.62 5.37
N ASP A 121 -26.43 -4.60 6.23
CA ASP A 121 -26.77 -3.25 5.79
C ASP A 121 -25.66 -2.64 4.93
N ILE A 122 -24.40 -2.82 5.36
CA ILE A 122 -23.24 -2.39 4.57
C ILE A 122 -23.28 -3.04 3.19
N ALA A 123 -23.49 -4.35 3.11
CA ALA A 123 -23.58 -5.05 1.83
C ALA A 123 -24.72 -4.50 0.96
N LYS A 124 -25.90 -4.25 1.54
CA LYS A 124 -27.07 -3.69 0.84
C LYS A 124 -26.86 -2.26 0.36
N ILE A 125 -26.18 -1.42 1.15
CA ILE A 125 -25.78 -0.07 0.73
C ILE A 125 -24.89 -0.16 -0.51
N TYR A 126 -23.83 -0.97 -0.42
CA TYR A 126 -22.86 -1.05 -1.50
C TYR A 126 -23.36 -1.76 -2.74
N THR A 127 -24.38 -2.61 -2.64
CA THR A 127 -25.07 -3.22 -3.82
C THR A 127 -26.22 -2.35 -4.35
N GLY A 128 -26.53 -1.24 -3.69
CA GLY A 128 -27.58 -0.30 -4.09
C GLY A 128 -29.00 -0.79 -3.79
N GLU A 129 -29.16 -1.74 -2.86
CA GLU A 129 -30.45 -2.18 -2.34
C GLU A 129 -31.00 -1.15 -1.34
N ILE A 130 -30.16 -0.62 -0.43
CA ILE A 130 -30.45 0.52 0.45
C ILE A 130 -29.84 1.78 -0.18
N LYS A 131 -30.65 2.81 -0.41
CA LYS A 131 -30.23 4.02 -1.13
C LYS A 131 -30.45 5.32 -0.35
N ASN A 132 -31.16 5.26 0.75
CA ASN A 132 -31.50 6.43 1.55
C ASN A 132 -31.17 6.17 3.02
N TRP A 133 -30.53 7.14 3.69
CA TRP A 133 -30.18 7.03 5.09
C TRP A 133 -31.39 6.86 6.02
N SER A 134 -32.58 7.35 5.61
CA SER A 134 -33.83 7.15 6.37
C SER A 134 -34.24 5.68 6.51
N GLU A 135 -33.82 4.82 5.61
CA GLU A 135 -34.04 3.37 5.69
C GLU A 135 -33.30 2.72 6.88
N LEU A 136 -32.29 3.43 7.39
CA LEU A 136 -31.42 3.01 8.51
C LEU A 136 -31.61 3.91 9.75
N GLY A 137 -32.67 4.73 9.78
CA GLY A 137 -32.96 5.65 10.89
C GLY A 137 -32.19 6.97 10.86
N GLY A 138 -31.50 7.26 9.76
CA GLY A 138 -30.84 8.54 9.52
C GLY A 138 -31.74 9.59 8.89
N ALA A 139 -31.14 10.64 8.34
CA ALA A 139 -31.84 11.71 7.60
C ALA A 139 -32.45 11.20 6.30
N ASP A 140 -33.50 11.90 5.80
CA ASP A 140 -34.02 11.65 4.46
C ASP A 140 -33.07 12.25 3.41
N ALA A 141 -32.02 11.47 3.06
CA ALA A 141 -30.98 11.85 2.14
C ALA A 141 -30.47 10.62 1.38
N GLU A 142 -30.17 10.80 0.09
CA GLU A 142 -29.59 9.72 -0.76
C GLU A 142 -28.18 9.39 -0.30
N ILE A 143 -27.88 8.08 -0.17
CA ILE A 143 -26.55 7.61 0.21
C ILE A 143 -25.58 7.76 -0.96
N VAL A 144 -24.48 8.49 -0.74
CA VAL A 144 -23.40 8.66 -1.71
C VAL A 144 -22.30 7.64 -1.45
N VAL A 145 -22.28 6.55 -2.20
CA VAL A 145 -21.36 5.43 -2.00
C VAL A 145 -20.01 5.71 -2.65
N ILE A 146 -18.98 5.85 -1.82
CA ILE A 146 -17.59 6.08 -2.24
C ILE A 146 -16.79 4.79 -2.12
N GLY A 147 -16.09 4.43 -3.18
CA GLY A 147 -15.24 3.25 -3.21
C GLY A 147 -13.85 3.50 -3.76
N ARG A 148 -13.13 2.42 -3.96
CA ARG A 148 -11.80 2.41 -4.54
C ARG A 148 -11.84 1.82 -5.95
N GLU A 149 -10.88 2.22 -6.76
CA GLU A 149 -10.66 1.68 -8.10
C GLU A 149 -10.37 0.17 -8.12
N ALA A 150 -10.49 -0.44 -9.27
CA ALA A 150 -10.06 -1.83 -9.48
C ALA A 150 -8.55 -1.97 -9.23
N GLY A 151 -8.14 -3.08 -8.58
CA GLY A 151 -6.74 -3.29 -8.17
C GLY A 151 -6.41 -2.76 -6.77
N SER A 152 -7.31 -2.03 -6.12
CA SER A 152 -7.18 -1.69 -4.71
C SER A 152 -7.34 -2.93 -3.83
N GLY A 153 -6.30 -3.25 -3.03
CA GLY A 153 -6.40 -4.34 -2.06
C GLY A 153 -7.43 -4.07 -0.95
N THR A 154 -7.71 -2.78 -0.64
CA THR A 154 -8.78 -2.42 0.30
C THR A 154 -10.15 -2.75 -0.27
N ARG A 155 -10.38 -2.44 -1.56
CA ARG A 155 -11.59 -2.84 -2.27
C ARG A 155 -11.76 -4.36 -2.29
N ASP A 156 -10.73 -5.07 -2.74
CA ASP A 156 -10.76 -6.53 -2.81
C ASP A 156 -11.07 -7.15 -1.43
N GLY A 157 -10.44 -6.68 -0.36
CA GLY A 157 -10.68 -7.14 1.00
C GLY A 157 -12.09 -6.80 1.50
N PHE A 158 -12.54 -5.58 1.28
CA PHE A 158 -13.88 -5.13 1.66
C PHE A 158 -14.98 -5.94 0.94
N GLU A 159 -14.91 -6.02 -0.40
CA GLU A 159 -15.90 -6.74 -1.19
C GLU A 159 -15.94 -8.24 -0.85
N SER A 160 -14.77 -8.86 -0.56
CA SER A 160 -14.69 -10.26 -0.15
C SER A 160 -15.37 -10.51 1.20
N ILE A 161 -15.13 -9.65 2.19
CA ILE A 161 -15.71 -9.80 3.54
C ILE A 161 -17.21 -9.57 3.51
N THR A 162 -17.67 -8.56 2.77
CA THR A 162 -19.09 -8.23 2.61
C THR A 162 -19.83 -9.12 1.59
N LYS A 163 -19.11 -10.00 0.87
CA LYS A 163 -19.64 -10.87 -0.20
C LYS A 163 -20.29 -10.10 -1.34
N THR A 164 -19.72 -8.95 -1.66
CA THR A 164 -20.22 -8.03 -2.68
C THR A 164 -19.31 -7.93 -3.90
N GLU A 165 -18.38 -8.90 -4.11
CA GLU A 165 -17.45 -8.90 -5.23
C GLU A 165 -18.18 -8.71 -6.57
N LYS A 166 -17.77 -7.70 -7.32
CA LYS A 166 -18.33 -7.33 -8.62
C LYS A 166 -19.81 -6.90 -8.60
N LYS A 167 -20.39 -6.66 -7.42
CA LYS A 167 -21.79 -6.23 -7.26
C LYS A 167 -21.90 -4.80 -6.74
N CYS A 168 -20.82 -4.22 -6.23
CA CYS A 168 -20.85 -2.88 -5.70
C CYS A 168 -21.19 -1.84 -6.76
N VAL A 169 -22.04 -0.89 -6.38
CA VAL A 169 -22.47 0.26 -7.20
C VAL A 169 -21.92 1.52 -6.55
N TYR A 170 -20.76 1.97 -7.03
CA TYR A 170 -20.11 3.17 -6.51
C TYR A 170 -20.62 4.42 -7.25
N ARG A 171 -20.88 5.49 -6.51
CA ARG A 171 -21.09 6.83 -7.07
C ARG A 171 -19.77 7.38 -7.59
N GLN A 172 -18.67 7.07 -6.89
CA GLN A 172 -17.32 7.49 -7.26
C GLN A 172 -16.31 6.42 -6.85
N GLU A 173 -15.35 6.14 -7.73
CA GLU A 173 -14.19 5.29 -7.47
C GLU A 173 -12.94 6.16 -7.39
N LEU A 174 -12.15 6.00 -6.32
CA LEU A 174 -10.99 6.84 -6.02
C LEU A 174 -9.69 6.03 -5.99
N THR A 175 -8.57 6.67 -6.30
CA THR A 175 -7.28 6.01 -6.49
C THR A 175 -6.50 5.80 -5.19
N SER A 176 -6.81 6.53 -4.12
CA SER A 176 -6.10 6.40 -2.84
C SER A 176 -7.03 6.31 -1.63
N THR A 177 -6.49 5.78 -0.53
CA THR A 177 -7.17 5.77 0.77
C THR A 177 -7.41 7.19 1.29
N GLY A 178 -6.47 8.10 1.07
CA GLY A 178 -6.58 9.49 1.46
C GLY A 178 -7.71 10.22 0.73
N ASP A 179 -7.89 9.96 -0.56
CA ASP A 179 -8.97 10.56 -1.36
C ASP A 179 -10.34 10.11 -0.87
N VAL A 180 -10.52 8.84 -0.46
CA VAL A 180 -11.76 8.35 0.14
C VAL A 180 -12.08 9.13 1.41
N ILE A 181 -11.11 9.27 2.32
CA ILE A 181 -11.30 10.00 3.58
C ILE A 181 -11.67 11.46 3.30
N THR A 182 -10.96 12.13 2.40
CA THR A 182 -11.21 13.53 2.03
C THR A 182 -12.60 13.70 1.42
N THR A 183 -13.03 12.79 0.54
CA THR A 183 -14.33 12.87 -0.11
C THR A 183 -15.46 12.65 0.89
N VAL A 184 -15.33 11.66 1.79
CA VAL A 184 -16.35 11.39 2.83
C VAL A 184 -16.42 12.56 3.81
N SER A 185 -15.27 13.10 4.26
CA SER A 185 -15.25 14.24 5.20
C SER A 185 -15.91 15.52 4.68
N SER A 186 -16.02 15.66 3.36
CA SER A 186 -16.63 16.82 2.72
C SER A 186 -18.10 16.63 2.35
N ASN A 187 -18.68 15.45 2.55
CA ASN A 187 -20.05 15.13 2.19
C ASN A 187 -20.75 14.31 3.29
N PRO A 188 -21.67 14.91 4.06
CA PRO A 188 -22.37 14.22 5.15
C PRO A 188 -23.25 13.05 4.67
N ASP A 189 -23.63 13.01 3.40
CA ASP A 189 -24.43 11.92 2.84
C ASP A 189 -23.57 10.77 2.32
N ALA A 190 -22.23 10.95 2.33
CA ALA A 190 -21.31 9.92 1.84
C ALA A 190 -21.03 8.83 2.87
N ILE A 191 -20.80 7.63 2.34
CA ILE A 191 -20.21 6.50 3.05
C ILE A 191 -19.01 6.00 2.25
N GLY A 192 -17.94 5.66 2.94
CA GLY A 192 -16.73 5.10 2.34
C GLY A 192 -16.12 4.00 3.20
N TYR A 193 -15.08 3.38 2.70
CA TYR A 193 -14.25 2.46 3.46
C TYR A 193 -12.77 2.79 3.30
N ALA A 194 -12.04 2.74 4.41
CA ALA A 194 -10.62 3.06 4.45
C ALA A 194 -9.88 2.17 5.43
N SER A 195 -8.55 2.09 5.32
CA SER A 195 -7.71 1.49 6.35
C SER A 195 -7.93 2.19 7.70
N LEU A 196 -8.17 1.43 8.76
CA LEU A 196 -8.32 1.95 10.12
C LEU A 196 -7.08 2.76 10.53
N ALA A 197 -5.89 2.29 10.17
CA ALA A 197 -4.63 3.02 10.39
C ALA A 197 -4.62 4.41 9.74
N SER A 198 -5.40 4.65 8.69
CA SER A 198 -5.48 5.93 7.97
C SER A 198 -6.60 6.83 8.45
N VAL A 199 -7.58 6.31 9.18
CA VAL A 199 -8.71 7.10 9.70
C VAL A 199 -8.18 8.15 10.68
N LYS A 200 -8.69 9.38 10.54
CA LYS A 200 -8.38 10.54 11.38
C LYS A 200 -9.70 11.10 11.93
N GLU A 201 -9.60 12.06 12.84
CA GLU A 201 -10.75 12.77 13.40
C GLU A 201 -11.62 13.52 12.37
N THR A 202 -11.16 13.60 11.12
CA THR A 202 -11.90 14.24 10.02
C THR A 202 -13.07 13.39 9.49
N VAL A 203 -13.13 12.11 9.85
CA VAL A 203 -14.23 11.22 9.53
C VAL A 203 -14.53 10.31 10.70
N LYS A 204 -15.80 10.01 10.91
CA LYS A 204 -16.26 9.10 11.95
C LYS A 204 -16.12 7.64 11.46
N ALA A 205 -15.43 6.81 12.24
CA ALA A 205 -15.43 5.36 12.01
C ALA A 205 -16.73 4.77 12.62
N VAL A 206 -17.47 4.05 11.78
CA VAL A 206 -18.76 3.43 12.16
C VAL A 206 -18.50 2.07 12.78
N SER A 207 -19.20 1.75 13.88
CA SER A 207 -19.24 0.39 14.43
C SER A 207 -19.88 -0.58 13.44
N VAL A 208 -19.50 -1.85 13.50
CA VAL A 208 -20.07 -2.90 12.65
C VAL A 208 -20.56 -4.03 13.55
N ASP A 209 -21.85 -4.35 13.44
CA ASP A 209 -22.53 -5.34 14.32
C ASP A 209 -22.29 -5.04 15.82
N GLY A 210 -22.30 -3.77 16.20
CA GLY A 210 -22.07 -3.29 17.58
C GLY A 210 -20.60 -3.27 18.00
N VAL A 211 -19.63 -3.59 17.11
CA VAL A 211 -18.21 -3.60 17.42
C VAL A 211 -17.53 -2.37 16.83
N THR A 212 -16.97 -1.52 17.69
CA THR A 212 -16.20 -0.35 17.27
C THR A 212 -14.85 -0.78 16.69
N PRO A 213 -14.43 -0.28 15.51
CA PRO A 213 -13.13 -0.58 14.95
C PRO A 213 -12.00 0.05 15.79
N SER A 214 -11.12 -0.79 16.29
CA SER A 214 -9.93 -0.40 17.07
C SER A 214 -8.81 -1.41 16.85
N GLU A 215 -7.58 -1.06 17.25
CA GLU A 215 -6.46 -2.01 17.25
C GLU A 215 -6.79 -3.26 18.09
N GLU A 216 -7.44 -3.08 19.25
CA GLU A 216 -7.83 -4.17 20.14
C GLU A 216 -8.83 -5.12 19.49
N THR A 217 -9.91 -4.57 18.88
CA THR A 217 -10.97 -5.37 18.25
C THR A 217 -10.55 -6.01 16.92
N VAL A 218 -9.54 -5.46 16.25
CA VAL A 218 -8.86 -6.10 15.12
C VAL A 218 -7.98 -7.23 15.61
N LYS A 219 -7.23 -7.02 16.70
CA LYS A 219 -6.31 -8.00 17.27
C LYS A 219 -7.01 -9.25 17.81
N ASP A 220 -8.11 -9.08 18.51
CA ASP A 220 -8.89 -10.19 19.09
C ASP A 220 -9.87 -10.83 18.09
N GLY A 221 -9.99 -10.25 16.89
CA GLY A 221 -10.84 -10.75 15.80
C GLY A 221 -12.33 -10.48 15.99
N SER A 222 -12.74 -9.67 16.97
CA SER A 222 -14.14 -9.28 17.16
C SER A 222 -14.63 -8.33 16.05
N TYR A 223 -13.77 -7.42 15.57
CA TYR A 223 -14.06 -6.61 14.38
C TYR A 223 -13.88 -7.43 13.11
N LYS A 224 -14.97 -7.68 12.39
CA LYS A 224 -15.01 -8.65 11.28
C LYS A 224 -14.41 -8.14 9.98
N ILE A 225 -14.41 -6.81 9.75
CA ILE A 225 -13.88 -6.22 8.52
C ILE A 225 -12.39 -5.94 8.70
N GLN A 226 -11.56 -6.99 8.64
CA GLN A 226 -10.11 -6.90 8.78
C GLN A 226 -9.39 -7.72 7.70
N ARG A 227 -8.15 -7.37 7.44
CA ARG A 227 -7.33 -7.95 6.38
C ARG A 227 -5.83 -7.87 6.69
N PRO A 228 -4.98 -8.70 6.07
CA PRO A 228 -3.54 -8.58 6.23
C PRO A 228 -2.97 -7.42 5.40
N PHE A 229 -1.94 -6.78 5.95
CA PHE A 229 -0.92 -6.07 5.20
C PHE A 229 0.23 -7.01 4.93
N VAL A 230 0.62 -7.18 3.67
CA VAL A 230 1.65 -8.12 3.27
C VAL A 230 2.77 -7.46 2.48
N LEU A 231 3.98 -7.90 2.74
CA LEU A 231 5.15 -7.68 1.91
C LEU A 231 5.19 -8.79 0.86
N VAL A 232 5.34 -8.41 -0.40
CA VAL A 232 5.39 -9.35 -1.53
C VAL A 232 6.80 -9.36 -2.11
N THR A 233 7.35 -10.55 -2.28
CA THR A 233 8.65 -10.79 -2.91
C THR A 233 8.52 -11.81 -4.03
N LYS A 234 9.51 -11.85 -4.94
CA LYS A 234 9.53 -12.82 -6.03
C LYS A 234 10.48 -13.97 -5.69
N GLU A 235 9.97 -15.19 -5.73
CA GLU A 235 10.75 -16.41 -5.51
C GLU A 235 11.89 -16.54 -6.55
N GLY A 236 13.05 -16.99 -6.09
CA GLY A 236 14.22 -17.11 -6.95
C GLY A 236 14.92 -15.78 -7.28
N THR A 237 14.35 -14.63 -6.92
CA THR A 237 15.01 -13.33 -7.03
C THR A 237 15.63 -12.98 -5.68
N LYS A 238 16.96 -12.75 -5.68
CA LYS A 238 17.68 -12.32 -4.48
C LYS A 238 17.48 -10.81 -4.31
N LEU A 239 16.94 -10.39 -3.17
CA LEU A 239 16.94 -8.99 -2.79
C LEU A 239 18.38 -8.46 -2.67
N SER A 240 18.58 -7.17 -2.89
CA SER A 240 19.84 -6.52 -2.53
C SER A 240 20.10 -6.70 -1.04
N GLU A 241 21.37 -6.57 -0.59
CA GLU A 241 21.70 -6.66 0.83
C GLU A 241 20.89 -5.66 1.67
N THR A 242 20.69 -4.46 1.16
CA THR A 242 19.94 -3.39 1.84
C THR A 242 18.45 -3.69 1.89
N ALA A 243 17.86 -4.16 0.79
CA ALA A 243 16.44 -4.53 0.74
C ALA A 243 16.14 -5.75 1.62
N GLN A 244 17.06 -6.73 1.70
CA GLN A 244 16.93 -7.87 2.61
C GLN A 244 16.97 -7.43 4.07
N LYS A 245 17.90 -6.54 4.45
CA LYS A 245 17.95 -5.98 5.81
C LYS A 245 16.67 -5.25 6.18
N PHE A 246 16.09 -4.48 5.25
CA PHE A 246 14.80 -3.83 5.49
C PHE A 246 13.69 -4.85 5.67
N PHE A 247 13.62 -5.86 4.80
CA PHE A 247 12.62 -6.92 4.90
C PHE A 247 12.69 -7.65 6.24
N ASP A 248 13.91 -8.05 6.66
CA ASP A 248 14.14 -8.74 7.94
C ASP A 248 13.77 -7.84 9.14
N TYR A 249 14.13 -6.55 9.09
CA TYR A 249 13.74 -5.56 10.10
C TYR A 249 12.23 -5.40 10.17
N ALA A 250 11.57 -5.14 9.05
CA ALA A 250 10.13 -4.89 8.99
C ALA A 250 9.30 -6.10 9.49
N THR A 251 9.78 -7.31 9.25
CA THR A 251 9.11 -8.55 9.66
C THR A 251 9.55 -9.06 11.04
N SER A 252 10.44 -8.36 11.72
CA SER A 252 10.90 -8.71 13.07
C SER A 252 10.00 -8.11 14.16
N SER A 253 10.11 -8.65 15.38
CA SER A 253 9.44 -8.08 16.56
C SER A 253 9.91 -6.64 16.89
N ALA A 254 11.09 -6.24 16.44
CA ALA A 254 11.60 -4.86 16.64
C ALA A 254 10.73 -3.80 15.93
N ALA A 255 10.08 -4.16 14.83
CA ALA A 255 9.16 -3.29 14.10
C ALA A 255 7.79 -3.13 14.78
N GLY A 256 7.44 -4.02 15.70
CA GLY A 256 6.10 -4.10 16.29
C GLY A 256 5.60 -2.79 16.90
N ALA A 257 6.42 -2.13 17.70
CA ALA A 257 6.03 -0.85 18.33
C ALA A 257 5.75 0.26 17.30
N ILE A 258 6.48 0.28 16.18
CA ILE A 258 6.30 1.26 15.11
C ILE A 258 5.00 0.94 14.36
N ILE A 259 4.74 -0.33 14.06
CA ILE A 259 3.52 -0.78 13.39
C ILE A 259 2.28 -0.43 14.22
N SER A 260 2.29 -0.72 15.54
CA SER A 260 1.20 -0.36 16.46
C SER A 260 1.00 1.15 16.53
N LYS A 261 2.08 1.93 16.64
CA LYS A 261 1.98 3.41 16.65
C LYS A 261 1.43 3.96 15.33
N ALA A 262 1.62 3.26 14.23
CA ALA A 262 1.03 3.61 12.93
C ALA A 262 -0.44 3.18 12.80
N GLY A 263 -1.02 2.49 13.80
CA GLY A 263 -2.44 2.11 13.89
C GLY A 263 -2.78 0.75 13.28
N ALA A 264 -1.79 -0.12 13.05
CA ALA A 264 -1.99 -1.48 12.59
C ALA A 264 -1.55 -2.51 13.66
N VAL A 265 -2.06 -3.73 13.59
CA VAL A 265 -1.72 -4.82 14.52
C VAL A 265 -0.54 -5.60 13.98
N PRO A 266 0.63 -5.60 14.65
CA PRO A 266 1.78 -6.40 14.21
C PRO A 266 1.44 -7.89 14.09
N ALA A 267 2.02 -8.55 13.08
CA ALA A 267 1.84 -9.99 12.89
C ALA A 267 2.74 -10.84 13.83
N ASN A 268 3.82 -10.24 14.41
CA ASN A 268 4.82 -10.89 15.24
C ASN A 268 4.83 -10.33 16.65
#